data_78617df864efafb6bb7a570f14fbb953
#
_entry.id   78617df864efafb6bb7a570f14fbb953
#
_cell.length_a   1.000
_cell.length_b   1.000
_cell.length_c   1.000
_cell.angle_alpha   90.00
_cell.angle_beta   90.00
_cell.angle_gamma   90.00
#
_symmetry.space_group_name_H-M   'P 1'
#
loop_
_entity.id
_entity.type
_entity.pdbx_description
1 polymer ?
#
loop_
_entity_poly.entity_id
_entity_poly.type
_entity_poly.pdbx_seq_one_letter_code
_entity_poly.pdbx_strand_id
1 'polypeptide(L)'
;MVLGSATSVPLTVARENAGRLEARVKLGGDPAMDKETARRNADETFGVLVDRYLAARQSKWRPNTGREVRRHLTKYAKSLHRFPIAAVSQLNISNLLDTLAKESGDATSNRVRANLSTFFSWAIKKGIDLPKGNVASYTEKQKENSRARVLSDGEFKTIWGACHDDAFRAILKLLLLTGQRKSEIGFLRWDEVRDEQILLPGARTKNKRDHAVPLSDAAKEILERFHADGRTHVFCRYDTGFGGWNTAKLELDARIAKAGKSLEHWTLHDLRRTAATRMADLGVQPHIVEAVLNHVSGHKADVAGIYNRATYDKEKREALNLWADHVMAKVEGRAANVLPLKRASCRELAARYF
;
A
#
# COMPACT_ATOMS: atom_id res chain seq x y z
N MET A 1 39.97 -12.11 -34.73
CA MET A 1 38.54 -11.79 -34.92
C MET A 1 38.09 -12.40 -36.24
N VAL A 2 36.97 -13.11 -36.30
CA VAL A 2 36.41 -13.69 -37.54
C VAL A 2 35.49 -12.69 -38.20
N LEU A 3 35.69 -12.39 -39.49
CA LEU A 3 34.92 -11.40 -40.26
C LEU A 3 33.67 -11.98 -40.97
N GLY A 4 33.46 -13.27 -40.89
CA GLY A 4 32.36 -14.00 -41.48
C GLY A 4 32.83 -15.30 -42.13
N SER A 5 31.90 -16.09 -42.68
CA SER A 5 32.22 -17.28 -43.47
C SER A 5 32.62 -16.90 -44.90
N ALA A 6 33.63 -17.57 -45.48
CA ALA A 6 34.06 -17.36 -46.84
C ALA A 6 32.94 -17.63 -47.91
N THR A 7 31.93 -18.38 -47.52
CA THR A 7 30.74 -18.63 -48.34
C THR A 7 29.69 -17.52 -48.29
N SER A 8 29.71 -16.67 -47.24
CA SER A 8 28.67 -15.65 -47.02
C SER A 8 29.15 -14.20 -47.17
N VAL A 9 30.49 -13.98 -47.17
CA VAL A 9 31.08 -12.63 -47.25
C VAL A 9 32.01 -12.57 -48.45
N PRO A 10 31.72 -11.78 -49.51
CA PRO A 10 32.63 -11.54 -50.59
C PRO A 10 33.99 -10.98 -50.13
N LEU A 11 35.08 -11.37 -50.80
CA LEU A 11 36.45 -11.01 -50.44
C LEU A 11 36.64 -9.48 -50.39
N THR A 12 36.01 -8.74 -51.28
CA THR A 12 36.04 -7.27 -51.32
C THR A 12 35.46 -6.66 -50.06
N VAL A 13 34.29 -7.16 -49.62
CA VAL A 13 33.60 -6.73 -48.38
C VAL A 13 34.41 -7.11 -47.15
N ALA A 14 35.03 -8.30 -47.15
CA ALA A 14 35.90 -8.74 -46.06
C ALA A 14 37.13 -7.83 -45.89
N ARG A 15 37.78 -7.44 -47.02
CA ARG A 15 38.93 -6.52 -47.02
C ARG A 15 38.54 -5.11 -46.52
N GLU A 16 37.40 -4.59 -46.96
CA GLU A 16 36.91 -3.28 -46.50
C GLU A 16 36.62 -3.30 -45.00
N ASN A 17 35.95 -4.33 -44.49
CA ASN A 17 35.69 -4.51 -43.09
C ASN A 17 36.99 -4.65 -42.24
N ALA A 18 37.97 -5.38 -42.75
CA ALA A 18 39.28 -5.49 -42.12
C ALA A 18 39.97 -4.13 -42.02
N GLY A 19 39.99 -3.33 -43.11
CA GLY A 19 40.56 -1.99 -43.10
C GLY A 19 39.87 -1.03 -42.13
N ARG A 20 38.55 -1.11 -42.04
CA ARG A 20 37.78 -0.31 -41.03
C ARG A 20 38.13 -0.70 -39.59
N LEU A 21 38.29 -1.99 -39.33
CA LEU A 21 38.68 -2.48 -38.00
C LEU A 21 40.10 -2.09 -37.63
N GLU A 22 41.05 -2.19 -38.63
CA GLU A 22 42.45 -1.77 -38.44
C GLU A 22 42.53 -0.25 -38.15
N ALA A 23 41.81 0.58 -38.91
CA ALA A 23 41.76 2.00 -38.66
C ALA A 23 41.21 2.30 -37.24
N ARG A 24 40.21 1.56 -36.78
CA ARG A 24 39.64 1.70 -35.42
C ARG A 24 40.67 1.33 -34.33
N VAL A 25 41.44 0.27 -34.51
CA VAL A 25 42.53 -0.13 -33.60
C VAL A 25 43.59 0.96 -33.55
N LYS A 26 44.00 1.53 -34.69
CA LYS A 26 44.96 2.64 -34.77
C LYS A 26 44.51 3.89 -34.05
N LEU A 27 43.17 4.09 -33.94
CA LEU A 27 42.57 5.15 -33.14
C LEU A 27 42.36 4.79 -31.64
N GLY A 28 42.91 3.68 -31.16
CA GLY A 28 42.84 3.27 -29.76
C GLY A 28 41.61 2.45 -29.37
N GLY A 29 40.76 2.04 -30.34
CA GLY A 29 39.62 1.18 -30.09
C GLY A 29 39.99 -0.27 -30.02
N ASP A 30 39.24 -1.10 -29.29
CA ASP A 30 39.38 -2.56 -29.21
C ASP A 30 38.09 -3.25 -29.77
N PRO A 31 38.06 -3.55 -31.10
CA PRO A 31 36.91 -4.20 -31.71
C PRO A 31 36.60 -5.61 -31.16
N ALA A 32 37.60 -6.31 -30.57
CA ALA A 32 37.37 -7.62 -29.96
C ALA A 32 36.60 -7.47 -28.64
N MET A 33 37.07 -6.56 -27.81
CA MET A 33 36.44 -6.22 -26.53
C MET A 33 35.02 -5.64 -26.74
N ASP A 34 34.82 -4.80 -27.78
CA ASP A 34 33.52 -4.28 -28.16
C ASP A 34 32.54 -5.40 -28.54
N LYS A 35 33.00 -6.38 -29.31
CA LYS A 35 32.19 -7.55 -29.72
C LYS A 35 31.85 -8.43 -28.52
N GLU A 36 32.78 -8.65 -27.61
CA GLU A 36 32.55 -9.41 -26.37
C GLU A 36 31.55 -8.67 -25.46
N THR A 37 31.72 -7.36 -25.30
CA THR A 37 30.81 -6.50 -24.55
C THR A 37 29.40 -6.50 -25.18
N ALA A 38 29.30 -6.39 -26.49
CA ALA A 38 28.02 -6.47 -27.21
C ALA A 38 27.34 -7.83 -27.01
N ARG A 39 28.10 -8.93 -27.02
CA ARG A 39 27.57 -10.28 -26.76
C ARG A 39 27.10 -10.43 -25.34
N ARG A 40 27.88 -10.00 -24.37
CA ARG A 40 27.50 -9.99 -22.94
C ARG A 40 26.24 -9.16 -22.70
N ASN A 41 26.17 -7.97 -23.32
CA ASN A 41 24.99 -7.10 -23.20
C ASN A 41 23.74 -7.71 -23.87
N ALA A 42 23.91 -8.52 -24.94
CA ALA A 42 22.81 -9.26 -25.56
C ALA A 42 22.28 -10.38 -24.67
N ASP A 43 23.14 -11.05 -23.91
CA ASP A 43 22.77 -12.11 -22.98
C ASP A 43 22.13 -11.55 -21.67
N GLU A 44 22.43 -10.30 -21.29
CA GLU A 44 21.83 -9.63 -20.14
C GLU A 44 20.45 -9.04 -20.48
N THR A 45 19.44 -9.93 -20.60
CA THR A 45 18.07 -9.48 -20.85
C THR A 45 17.43 -8.86 -19.63
N PHE A 46 16.43 -8.01 -19.85
CA PHE A 46 15.62 -7.43 -18.78
C PHE A 46 15.07 -8.53 -17.83
N GLY A 47 14.58 -9.65 -18.36
CA GLY A 47 14.04 -10.76 -17.57
C GLY A 47 15.08 -11.41 -16.65
N VAL A 48 16.28 -11.70 -17.16
CA VAL A 48 17.38 -12.27 -16.36
C VAL A 48 17.77 -11.33 -15.21
N LEU A 49 17.81 -10.03 -15.48
CA LEU A 49 18.14 -9.05 -14.45
C LEU A 49 17.00 -8.84 -13.45
N VAL A 50 15.76 -8.96 -13.85
CA VAL A 50 14.60 -8.97 -12.93
C VAL A 50 14.74 -10.12 -11.94
N ASP A 51 15.07 -11.33 -12.38
CA ASP A 51 15.21 -12.47 -11.48
C ASP A 51 16.37 -12.26 -10.50
N ARG A 52 17.51 -11.75 -10.96
CA ARG A 52 18.65 -11.37 -10.09
C ARG A 52 18.25 -10.30 -9.07
N TYR A 53 17.48 -9.28 -9.48
CA TYR A 53 16.98 -8.22 -8.60
C TYR A 53 16.05 -8.76 -7.52
N LEU A 54 15.09 -9.58 -7.91
CA LEU A 54 14.13 -10.19 -6.98
C LEU A 54 14.84 -11.06 -5.96
N ALA A 55 15.79 -11.90 -6.37
CA ALA A 55 16.60 -12.72 -5.47
C ALA A 55 17.41 -11.87 -4.48
N ALA A 56 18.06 -10.80 -4.97
CA ALA A 56 18.89 -9.93 -4.15
C ALA A 56 18.12 -9.05 -3.14
N ARG A 57 16.82 -8.86 -3.37
CA ARG A 57 15.98 -7.97 -2.56
C ARG A 57 14.92 -8.67 -1.73
N GLN A 58 14.66 -9.95 -1.97
CA GLN A 58 13.57 -10.70 -1.34
C GLN A 58 13.57 -10.62 0.18
N SER A 59 14.72 -10.75 0.83
CA SER A 59 14.86 -10.67 2.29
C SER A 59 14.63 -9.28 2.88
N LYS A 60 14.69 -8.23 2.06
CA LYS A 60 14.54 -6.83 2.49
C LYS A 60 13.11 -6.32 2.46
N TRP A 61 12.21 -7.07 1.85
CA TRP A 61 10.82 -6.68 1.71
C TRP A 61 9.92 -7.41 2.69
N ARG A 62 8.86 -6.73 3.12
CA ARG A 62 7.72 -7.43 3.72
C ARG A 62 7.07 -8.34 2.67
N PRO A 63 6.49 -9.49 3.06
CA PRO A 63 5.93 -10.48 2.11
C PRO A 63 4.99 -9.88 1.07
N ASN A 64 4.08 -8.97 1.48
CA ASN A 64 3.16 -8.31 0.56
C ASN A 64 3.87 -7.40 -0.44
N THR A 65 4.85 -6.60 0.03
CA THR A 65 5.66 -5.74 -0.85
C THR A 65 6.42 -6.59 -1.88
N GLY A 66 7.05 -7.67 -1.45
CA GLY A 66 7.77 -8.57 -2.34
C GLY A 66 6.86 -9.19 -3.41
N ARG A 67 5.65 -9.62 -3.04
CA ARG A 67 4.64 -10.12 -3.99
C ARG A 67 4.22 -9.07 -5.02
N GLU A 68 3.99 -7.83 -4.59
CA GLU A 68 3.62 -6.74 -5.49
C GLU A 68 4.77 -6.37 -6.43
N VAL A 69 5.99 -6.20 -5.94
CA VAL A 69 7.16 -5.92 -6.78
C VAL A 69 7.37 -7.03 -7.81
N ARG A 70 7.30 -8.29 -7.38
CA ARG A 70 7.38 -9.44 -8.27
C ARG A 70 6.30 -9.36 -9.35
N ARG A 71 5.03 -9.16 -8.98
CA ARG A 71 3.91 -9.03 -9.92
C ARG A 71 4.15 -7.90 -10.93
N HIS A 72 4.63 -6.75 -10.47
CA HIS A 72 4.90 -5.61 -11.34
C HIS A 72 5.99 -5.91 -12.35
N LEU A 73 7.08 -6.52 -11.94
CA LEU A 73 8.23 -6.77 -12.81
C LEU A 73 8.06 -8.02 -13.69
N THR A 74 7.35 -9.07 -13.21
CA THR A 74 7.23 -10.34 -13.97
C THR A 74 5.94 -10.43 -14.79
N LYS A 75 4.81 -9.91 -14.28
CA LYS A 75 3.53 -9.97 -14.99
C LYS A 75 3.32 -8.73 -15.85
N TYR A 76 3.35 -7.54 -15.25
CA TYR A 76 3.03 -6.31 -15.97
C TYR A 76 4.15 -5.89 -16.94
N ALA A 77 5.42 -6.07 -16.58
CA ALA A 77 6.55 -5.78 -17.47
C ALA A 77 6.98 -6.97 -18.35
N LYS A 78 6.13 -7.99 -18.52
CA LYS A 78 6.44 -9.21 -19.28
C LYS A 78 6.93 -8.93 -20.71
N SER A 79 6.35 -7.94 -21.36
CA SER A 79 6.73 -7.55 -22.72
C SER A 79 8.18 -7.12 -22.88
N LEU A 80 8.80 -6.64 -21.78
CA LEU A 80 10.20 -6.19 -21.77
C LEU A 80 11.19 -7.34 -21.57
N HIS A 81 10.77 -8.52 -21.10
CA HIS A 81 11.66 -9.58 -20.62
C HIS A 81 12.66 -10.09 -21.67
N ARG A 82 12.29 -10.04 -22.95
CA ARG A 82 13.16 -10.53 -24.05
C ARG A 82 14.15 -9.49 -24.56
N PHE A 83 14.00 -8.22 -24.17
CA PHE A 83 14.92 -7.19 -24.64
C PHE A 83 16.23 -7.25 -23.86
N PRO A 84 17.39 -7.14 -24.51
CA PRO A 84 18.62 -6.76 -23.81
C PRO A 84 18.34 -5.50 -22.99
N ILE A 85 18.82 -5.46 -21.74
CA ILE A 85 18.48 -4.35 -20.82
C ILE A 85 18.92 -2.99 -21.39
N ALA A 86 20.09 -2.94 -22.04
CA ALA A 86 20.61 -1.73 -22.69
C ALA A 86 19.77 -1.24 -23.89
N ALA A 87 18.99 -2.15 -24.50
CA ALA A 87 18.10 -1.81 -25.60
C ALA A 87 16.75 -1.26 -25.17
N VAL A 88 16.36 -1.47 -23.90
CA VAL A 88 15.09 -0.92 -23.38
C VAL A 88 15.11 0.60 -23.43
N SER A 89 14.15 1.17 -24.15
CA SER A 89 14.04 2.62 -24.34
C SER A 89 12.96 3.23 -23.46
N GLN A 90 13.01 4.56 -23.27
CA GLN A 90 11.93 5.31 -22.62
C GLN A 90 10.59 5.05 -23.31
N LEU A 91 10.56 4.97 -24.65
CA LEU A 91 9.33 4.70 -25.42
C LEU A 91 8.74 3.33 -25.08
N ASN A 92 9.58 2.29 -24.89
CA ASN A 92 9.08 0.99 -24.47
C ASN A 92 8.40 1.06 -23.11
N ILE A 93 8.97 1.81 -22.18
CA ILE A 93 8.38 2.01 -20.83
C ILE A 93 7.09 2.82 -20.94
N SER A 94 7.08 3.95 -21.68
CA SER A 94 5.88 4.79 -21.84
C SER A 94 4.71 3.99 -22.41
N ASN A 95 4.92 3.26 -23.50
CA ASN A 95 3.88 2.43 -24.13
C ASN A 95 3.33 1.36 -23.17
N LEU A 96 4.21 0.74 -22.37
CA LEU A 96 3.79 -0.20 -21.33
C LEU A 96 2.91 0.49 -20.28
N LEU A 97 3.32 1.65 -19.80
CA LEU A 97 2.60 2.41 -18.76
C LEU A 97 1.24 2.92 -19.25
N ASP A 98 1.16 3.37 -20.50
CA ASP A 98 -0.08 3.82 -21.14
C ASP A 98 -1.08 2.67 -21.30
N THR A 99 -0.59 1.50 -21.70
CA THR A 99 -1.42 0.28 -21.76
C THR A 99 -1.95 -0.08 -20.36
N LEU A 100 -1.09 -0.06 -19.36
CA LEU A 100 -1.47 -0.36 -17.98
C LEU A 100 -2.45 0.66 -17.40
N ALA A 101 -2.32 1.94 -17.74
CA ALA A 101 -3.27 2.97 -17.30
C ALA A 101 -4.68 2.69 -17.83
N LYS A 102 -4.80 2.25 -19.10
CA LYS A 102 -6.08 1.89 -19.73
C LYS A 102 -6.68 0.59 -19.15
N GLU A 103 -5.86 -0.44 -18.95
CA GLU A 103 -6.33 -1.78 -18.55
C GLU A 103 -6.48 -1.94 -17.04
N SER A 104 -5.62 -1.32 -16.24
CA SER A 104 -5.49 -1.55 -14.80
C SER A 104 -5.57 -0.28 -13.95
N GLY A 105 -5.74 0.88 -14.59
CA GLY A 105 -5.89 2.18 -13.99
C GLY A 105 -4.56 2.88 -13.64
N ASP A 106 -4.64 4.20 -13.53
CA ASP A 106 -3.51 5.13 -13.33
C ASP A 106 -2.63 4.79 -12.13
N ALA A 107 -3.26 4.44 -11.00
CA ALA A 107 -2.53 4.09 -9.79
C ALA A 107 -1.67 2.82 -9.98
N THR A 108 -2.13 1.84 -10.78
CA THR A 108 -1.34 0.64 -11.09
C THR A 108 -0.16 1.00 -11.98
N SER A 109 -0.40 1.78 -13.04
CA SER A 109 0.63 2.29 -13.94
C SER A 109 1.74 3.02 -13.16
N ASN A 110 1.38 3.95 -12.29
CA ASN A 110 2.33 4.71 -11.47
C ASN A 110 3.16 3.82 -10.52
N ARG A 111 2.55 2.78 -9.93
CA ARG A 111 3.27 1.83 -9.06
C ARG A 111 4.23 0.96 -9.87
N VAL A 112 3.84 0.49 -11.05
CA VAL A 112 4.73 -0.23 -11.96
C VAL A 112 5.90 0.66 -12.38
N ARG A 113 5.63 1.91 -12.77
CA ARG A 113 6.65 2.91 -13.07
C ARG A 113 7.67 3.06 -11.95
N ALA A 114 7.20 3.24 -10.71
CA ALA A 114 8.07 3.39 -9.53
C ALA A 114 8.96 2.16 -9.30
N ASN A 115 8.40 0.95 -9.47
CA ASN A 115 9.18 -0.29 -9.33
C ASN A 115 10.17 -0.48 -10.48
N LEU A 116 9.81 -0.13 -11.71
CA LEU A 116 10.75 -0.12 -12.84
C LEU A 116 11.91 0.86 -12.60
N SER A 117 11.60 2.10 -12.17
CA SER A 117 12.64 3.09 -11.85
C SER A 117 13.56 2.60 -10.72
N THR A 118 13.02 1.96 -9.69
CA THR A 118 13.83 1.36 -8.62
C THR A 118 14.71 0.22 -9.12
N PHE A 119 14.20 -0.61 -10.02
CA PHE A 119 14.94 -1.70 -10.65
C PHE A 119 16.09 -1.17 -11.52
N PHE A 120 15.84 -0.21 -12.43
CA PHE A 120 16.90 0.40 -13.25
C PHE A 120 17.98 1.08 -12.39
N SER A 121 17.58 1.79 -11.33
CA SER A 121 18.52 2.39 -10.39
C SER A 121 19.38 1.34 -9.67
N TRP A 122 18.81 0.17 -9.36
CA TRP A 122 19.58 -0.94 -8.79
C TRP A 122 20.55 -1.52 -9.81
N ALA A 123 20.14 -1.69 -11.06
CA ALA A 123 21.00 -2.20 -12.13
C ALA A 123 22.22 -1.29 -12.36
N ILE A 124 22.02 0.02 -12.42
CA ILE A 124 23.09 1.02 -12.50
C ILE A 124 24.05 0.89 -11.31
N LYS A 125 23.53 0.81 -10.09
CA LYS A 125 24.35 0.65 -8.87
C LYS A 125 25.11 -0.68 -8.82
N LYS A 126 24.72 -1.67 -9.62
CA LYS A 126 25.42 -2.94 -9.79
C LYS A 126 26.45 -2.93 -10.92
N GLY A 127 26.66 -1.79 -11.55
CA GLY A 127 27.63 -1.66 -12.63
C GLY A 127 27.15 -2.21 -13.97
N ILE A 128 25.83 -2.43 -14.13
CA ILE A 128 25.27 -2.84 -15.41
C ILE A 128 25.29 -1.62 -16.33
N ASP A 129 25.88 -1.79 -17.51
CA ASP A 129 25.99 -0.72 -18.50
C ASP A 129 24.61 -0.38 -19.08
N LEU A 130 24.13 0.78 -18.74
CA LEU A 130 22.87 1.33 -19.23
C LEU A 130 23.12 2.70 -19.87
N PRO A 131 23.46 2.74 -21.16
CA PRO A 131 23.87 3.98 -21.85
C PRO A 131 22.80 5.06 -21.81
N LYS A 132 21.53 4.68 -21.68
CA LYS A 132 20.38 5.59 -21.57
C LYS A 132 19.99 5.90 -20.11
N GLY A 133 20.75 5.42 -19.15
CA GLY A 133 20.46 5.60 -17.73
C GLY A 133 19.17 4.92 -17.27
N ASN A 134 18.50 5.53 -16.28
CA ASN A 134 17.22 5.04 -15.77
C ASN A 134 16.06 5.55 -16.62
N VAL A 135 15.79 4.84 -17.72
CA VAL A 135 14.75 5.21 -18.69
C VAL A 135 13.33 5.31 -18.09
N ALA A 136 13.06 4.62 -16.98
CA ALA A 136 11.76 4.70 -16.31
C ALA A 136 11.60 6.01 -15.51
N SER A 137 12.70 6.66 -15.09
CA SER A 137 12.62 7.93 -14.36
C SER A 137 12.17 9.09 -15.23
N TYR A 138 12.42 9.02 -16.53
CA TYR A 138 12.07 10.06 -17.53
C TYR A 138 10.64 9.96 -18.05
N THR A 139 9.89 8.89 -17.68
CA THR A 139 8.49 8.77 -18.08
C THR A 139 7.57 9.60 -17.19
N GLU A 140 6.44 10.01 -17.71
CA GLU A 140 5.44 10.78 -16.98
C GLU A 140 4.68 9.93 -15.97
N LYS A 141 4.17 10.59 -14.93
CA LYS A 141 3.22 9.99 -14.00
C LYS A 141 1.81 10.30 -14.43
N GLN A 142 0.94 9.32 -14.34
CA GLN A 142 -0.50 9.53 -14.51
C GLN A 142 -1.05 10.34 -13.33
N LYS A 143 -2.06 11.18 -13.60
CA LYS A 143 -2.73 11.97 -12.56
C LYS A 143 -3.64 11.06 -11.73
N GLU A 144 -3.27 10.81 -10.49
CA GLU A 144 -4.13 10.06 -9.57
C GLU A 144 -5.10 10.99 -8.85
N ASN A 145 -6.39 10.66 -8.92
CA ASN A 145 -7.37 11.34 -8.10
C ASN A 145 -7.41 10.67 -6.72
N SER A 146 -7.15 11.46 -5.67
CA SER A 146 -7.28 10.97 -4.30
C SER A 146 -8.75 10.73 -4.00
N ARG A 147 -9.05 9.56 -3.46
CA ARG A 147 -10.40 9.24 -3.05
C ARG A 147 -10.72 9.92 -1.71
N ALA A 148 -11.80 10.71 -1.68
CA ALA A 148 -12.23 11.47 -0.50
C ALA A 148 -13.55 10.93 0.11
N ARG A 149 -13.89 9.66 -0.14
CA ARG A 149 -15.15 9.05 0.28
C ARG A 149 -15.26 8.95 1.80
N VAL A 150 -16.29 9.58 2.37
CA VAL A 150 -16.72 9.47 3.77
C VAL A 150 -18.16 8.96 3.75
N LEU A 151 -18.47 7.92 4.52
CA LEU A 151 -19.81 7.37 4.59
C LEU A 151 -20.71 8.28 5.44
N SER A 152 -21.95 8.48 4.96
CA SER A 152 -23.00 9.12 5.74
C SER A 152 -23.51 8.20 6.87
N ASP A 153 -24.21 8.76 7.84
CA ASP A 153 -24.82 8.01 8.94
C ASP A 153 -25.79 6.93 8.42
N GLY A 154 -26.55 7.24 7.37
CA GLY A 154 -27.47 6.30 6.72
C GLY A 154 -26.75 5.15 6.02
N GLU A 155 -25.59 5.42 5.41
CA GLU A 155 -24.81 4.42 4.71
C GLU A 155 -24.13 3.44 5.67
N PHE A 156 -23.46 3.92 6.72
CA PHE A 156 -22.85 2.99 7.67
C PHE A 156 -23.90 2.22 8.49
N LYS A 157 -25.07 2.82 8.79
CA LYS A 157 -26.23 2.11 9.35
C LYS A 157 -26.71 0.99 8.42
N THR A 158 -26.78 1.25 7.13
CA THR A 158 -27.14 0.24 6.12
C THR A 158 -26.12 -0.91 6.08
N ILE A 159 -24.83 -0.59 6.06
CA ILE A 159 -23.76 -1.57 6.09
C ILE A 159 -23.83 -2.41 7.37
N TRP A 160 -23.99 -1.76 8.52
CA TRP A 160 -24.10 -2.41 9.82
C TRP A 160 -25.26 -3.40 9.89
N GLY A 161 -26.44 -3.00 9.39
CA GLY A 161 -27.65 -3.82 9.42
C GLY A 161 -27.63 -4.97 8.40
N ALA A 162 -26.93 -4.83 7.28
CA ALA A 162 -26.84 -5.86 6.25
C ALA A 162 -25.81 -6.98 6.55
N CYS A 163 -25.04 -6.83 7.60
CA CYS A 163 -24.05 -7.85 8.01
C CYS A 163 -24.74 -9.08 8.62
N HIS A 164 -24.33 -10.28 8.24
CA HIS A 164 -24.66 -11.52 8.98
C HIS A 164 -23.82 -11.65 10.24
N ASP A 165 -24.15 -12.61 11.11
CA ASP A 165 -23.40 -12.87 12.35
C ASP A 165 -22.21 -13.78 12.07
N ASP A 166 -21.18 -13.21 11.40
CA ASP A 166 -19.96 -13.88 10.99
C ASP A 166 -18.71 -13.05 11.31
N ALA A 167 -17.55 -13.63 11.10
CA ALA A 167 -16.26 -12.96 11.35
C ALA A 167 -16.08 -11.68 10.52
N PHE A 168 -16.58 -11.64 9.28
CA PHE A 168 -16.47 -10.46 8.43
C PHE A 168 -17.28 -9.28 8.99
N ARG A 169 -18.49 -9.58 9.50
CA ARG A 169 -19.33 -8.59 10.19
C ARG A 169 -18.63 -7.98 11.41
N ALA A 170 -18.09 -8.84 12.25
CA ALA A 170 -17.37 -8.40 13.45
C ALA A 170 -16.19 -7.50 13.08
N ILE A 171 -15.41 -7.90 12.07
CA ILE A 171 -14.31 -7.09 11.54
C ILE A 171 -14.81 -5.73 11.03
N LEU A 172 -15.88 -5.69 10.22
CA LEU A 172 -16.43 -4.44 9.70
C LEU A 172 -16.84 -3.48 10.80
N LYS A 173 -17.54 -3.99 11.81
CA LYS A 173 -17.97 -3.21 12.97
C LYS A 173 -16.78 -2.69 13.77
N LEU A 174 -15.78 -3.53 14.02
CA LEU A 174 -14.55 -3.10 14.69
C LEU A 174 -13.75 -2.09 13.87
N LEU A 175 -13.69 -2.24 12.54
CA LEU A 175 -13.05 -1.25 11.66
C LEU A 175 -13.74 0.12 11.76
N LEU A 176 -15.06 0.14 11.83
CA LEU A 176 -15.81 1.38 12.00
C LEU A 176 -15.59 1.97 13.39
N LEU A 177 -15.75 1.17 14.46
CA LEU A 177 -15.65 1.63 15.84
C LEU A 177 -14.23 2.09 16.24
N THR A 178 -13.19 1.44 15.70
CA THR A 178 -11.80 1.70 16.10
C THR A 178 -11.01 2.52 15.10
N GLY A 179 -11.48 2.63 13.86
CA GLY A 179 -10.76 3.28 12.77
C GLY A 179 -9.47 2.59 12.37
N GLN A 180 -9.20 1.34 12.78
CA GLN A 180 -7.94 0.63 12.50
C GLN A 180 -7.84 0.15 11.05
N ARG A 181 -6.65 -0.32 10.64
CA ARG A 181 -6.45 -0.84 9.28
C ARG A 181 -7.03 -2.25 9.15
N LYS A 182 -7.52 -2.56 7.95
CA LYS A 182 -8.09 -3.86 7.60
C LYS A 182 -7.25 -5.05 8.07
N SER A 183 -5.94 -5.00 7.83
CA SER A 183 -5.02 -6.07 8.23
C SER A 183 -4.74 -6.11 9.73
N GLU A 184 -4.84 -5.00 10.43
CA GLU A 184 -4.65 -4.94 11.89
C GLU A 184 -5.78 -5.66 12.61
N ILE A 185 -7.03 -5.43 12.20
CA ILE A 185 -8.19 -6.13 12.76
C ILE A 185 -8.34 -7.54 12.21
N GLY A 186 -8.24 -7.75 10.88
CA GLY A 186 -8.49 -9.06 10.28
C GLY A 186 -7.46 -10.13 10.64
N PHE A 187 -6.27 -9.74 11.08
CA PHE A 187 -5.24 -10.63 11.61
C PHE A 187 -5.04 -10.45 13.13
N LEU A 188 -6.07 -9.95 13.85
CA LEU A 188 -6.01 -9.76 15.29
C LEU A 188 -5.77 -11.08 15.99
N ARG A 189 -4.87 -11.08 16.98
CA ARG A 189 -4.51 -12.23 17.79
C ARG A 189 -5.08 -12.09 19.20
N TRP A 190 -5.35 -13.20 19.85
CA TRP A 190 -5.86 -13.18 21.23
C TRP A 190 -4.86 -12.61 22.22
N ASP A 191 -3.56 -12.83 22.00
CA ASP A 191 -2.50 -12.28 22.84
C ASP A 191 -2.32 -10.76 22.70
N GLU A 192 -2.98 -10.15 21.70
CA GLU A 192 -3.02 -8.70 21.48
C GLU A 192 -4.25 -8.03 22.11
N VAL A 193 -5.23 -8.79 22.59
CA VAL A 193 -6.44 -8.26 23.27
C VAL A 193 -6.25 -8.38 24.77
N ARG A 194 -5.95 -7.26 25.42
CA ARG A 194 -5.66 -7.22 26.88
C ARG A 194 -6.15 -5.91 27.49
N ASP A 195 -6.57 -5.96 28.75
CA ASP A 195 -6.86 -4.79 29.55
C ASP A 195 -7.77 -3.76 28.83
N GLU A 196 -8.85 -4.26 28.22
CA GLU A 196 -9.81 -3.45 27.46
C GLU A 196 -9.20 -2.66 26.29
N GLN A 197 -8.15 -3.17 25.71
CA GLN A 197 -7.50 -2.56 24.53
C GLN A 197 -6.88 -3.61 23.61
N ILE A 198 -6.62 -3.18 22.37
CA ILE A 198 -5.83 -3.95 21.42
C ILE A 198 -4.40 -3.40 21.43
N LEU A 199 -3.42 -4.27 21.68
CA LEU A 199 -2.00 -3.95 21.71
C LEU A 199 -1.33 -4.49 20.43
N LEU A 200 -1.17 -3.66 19.42
CA LEU A 200 -0.54 -4.04 18.15
C LEU A 200 0.96 -3.82 18.21
N PRO A 201 1.78 -4.86 18.15
CA PRO A 201 3.23 -4.68 18.11
C PRO A 201 3.69 -4.02 16.80
N GLY A 202 4.77 -3.25 16.86
CA GLY A 202 5.32 -2.52 15.70
C GLY A 202 5.62 -3.39 14.48
N ALA A 203 5.94 -4.66 14.69
CA ALA A 203 6.14 -5.63 13.62
C ALA A 203 4.89 -5.78 12.72
N ARG A 204 3.69 -5.63 13.29
CA ARG A 204 2.40 -5.73 12.59
C ARG A 204 1.90 -4.40 12.04
N THR A 205 2.29 -3.28 12.62
CA THR A 205 1.85 -1.95 12.17
C THR A 205 2.61 -1.49 10.94
N LYS A 206 1.99 -0.64 10.12
CA LYS A 206 2.62 -0.13 8.88
C LYS A 206 3.85 0.73 9.16
N ASN A 207 3.80 1.53 10.24
CA ASN A 207 4.85 2.48 10.62
C ASN A 207 5.89 1.90 11.58
N LYS A 208 5.82 0.59 11.89
CA LYS A 208 6.72 -0.13 12.80
C LYS A 208 6.73 0.41 14.25
N ARG A 209 5.65 1.05 14.71
CA ARG A 209 5.48 1.53 16.08
C ARG A 209 4.43 0.70 16.78
N ASP A 210 4.65 0.37 18.05
CA ASP A 210 3.63 -0.24 18.90
C ASP A 210 2.42 0.69 18.98
N HIS A 211 1.24 0.11 19.07
CA HIS A 211 0.00 0.85 19.03
C HIS A 211 -1.05 0.24 19.96
N ALA A 212 -1.41 0.99 20.97
CA ALA A 212 -2.52 0.66 21.87
C ALA A 212 -3.81 1.32 21.35
N VAL A 213 -4.87 0.52 21.19
CA VAL A 213 -6.20 0.94 20.75
C VAL A 213 -7.19 0.62 21.86
N PRO A 214 -7.63 1.60 22.66
CA PRO A 214 -8.69 1.38 23.64
C PRO A 214 -9.97 0.86 22.98
N LEU A 215 -10.66 -0.06 23.66
CA LEU A 215 -11.92 -0.63 23.20
C LEU A 215 -13.09 0.06 23.92
N SER A 216 -14.06 0.56 23.16
CA SER A 216 -15.37 0.94 23.69
C SER A 216 -16.18 -0.30 24.08
N ASP A 217 -17.23 -0.14 24.89
CA ASP A 217 -18.07 -1.26 25.32
C ASP A 217 -18.67 -2.00 24.11
N ALA A 218 -19.16 -1.28 23.11
CA ALA A 218 -19.66 -1.89 21.86
C ALA A 218 -18.58 -2.70 21.13
N ALA A 219 -17.31 -2.30 21.17
CA ALA A 219 -16.22 -3.05 20.56
C ALA A 219 -15.85 -4.29 21.39
N LYS A 220 -15.91 -4.20 22.72
CA LYS A 220 -15.71 -5.35 23.63
C LYS A 220 -16.78 -6.42 23.40
N GLU A 221 -18.07 -6.04 23.40
CA GLU A 221 -19.19 -6.94 23.15
C GLU A 221 -19.05 -7.71 21.81
N ILE A 222 -18.48 -7.08 20.77
CA ILE A 222 -18.22 -7.76 19.50
C ILE A 222 -17.15 -8.85 19.68
N LEU A 223 -16.08 -8.55 20.42
CA LEU A 223 -14.98 -9.50 20.63
C LEU A 223 -15.38 -10.66 21.57
N GLU A 224 -16.22 -10.40 22.56
CA GLU A 224 -16.70 -11.41 23.51
C GLU A 224 -17.53 -12.54 22.87
N ARG A 225 -18.05 -12.31 21.66
CA ARG A 225 -18.76 -13.35 20.88
C ARG A 225 -17.81 -14.36 20.24
N PHE A 226 -16.51 -14.12 20.30
CA PHE A 226 -15.49 -15.03 19.77
C PHE A 226 -14.72 -15.65 20.94
N HIS A 227 -14.33 -16.90 20.76
CA HIS A 227 -13.58 -17.67 21.75
C HIS A 227 -12.25 -18.12 21.18
N ALA A 228 -11.24 -18.20 22.04
CA ALA A 228 -9.90 -18.61 21.62
C ALA A 228 -9.87 -20.06 21.09
N ASP A 229 -10.57 -20.98 21.74
CA ASP A 229 -10.67 -22.41 21.37
C ASP A 229 -9.32 -23.02 20.92
N GLY A 230 -8.20 -22.59 21.56
CA GLY A 230 -6.84 -22.97 21.18
C GLY A 230 -6.30 -22.28 19.91
N ARG A 231 -7.04 -21.35 19.32
CA ARG A 231 -6.61 -20.59 18.13
C ARG A 231 -5.81 -19.36 18.50
N THR A 232 -4.87 -19.03 17.65
CA THR A 232 -4.05 -17.81 17.82
C THR A 232 -4.79 -16.56 17.39
N HIS A 233 -5.55 -16.62 16.27
CA HIS A 233 -6.24 -15.47 15.69
C HIS A 233 -7.71 -15.41 16.09
N VAL A 234 -8.21 -14.19 16.32
CA VAL A 234 -9.63 -13.94 16.66
C VAL A 234 -10.55 -14.28 15.49
N PHE A 235 -10.22 -13.83 14.28
CA PHE A 235 -11.04 -13.99 13.08
C PHE A 235 -10.41 -14.97 12.11
N CYS A 236 -10.59 -16.26 12.32
CA CYS A 236 -9.99 -17.26 11.46
C CYS A 236 -10.86 -18.52 11.33
N ARG A 237 -10.74 -19.17 10.16
CA ARG A 237 -11.25 -20.52 9.95
C ARG A 237 -10.15 -21.57 10.18
N TYR A 238 -8.88 -21.21 9.84
CA TYR A 238 -7.73 -22.13 9.83
C TYR A 238 -6.51 -21.54 10.56
N ASP A 239 -6.73 -20.73 11.56
CA ASP A 239 -5.71 -20.03 12.36
C ASP A 239 -4.66 -19.19 11.56
N THR A 240 -5.08 -18.64 10.44
CA THR A 240 -4.23 -17.79 9.58
C THR A 240 -4.68 -16.34 9.52
N GLY A 241 -5.64 -15.96 10.36
CA GLY A 241 -6.35 -14.69 10.26
C GLY A 241 -7.41 -14.70 9.15
N PHE A 242 -8.13 -13.59 9.00
CA PHE A 242 -9.24 -13.49 8.06
C PHE A 242 -8.79 -13.45 6.60
N GLY A 243 -9.32 -14.36 5.79
CA GLY A 243 -9.18 -14.43 4.34
C GLY A 243 -10.49 -14.14 3.60
N GLY A 244 -10.47 -14.18 2.26
CA GLY A 244 -11.71 -14.06 1.46
C GLY A 244 -12.32 -12.64 1.42
N TRP A 245 -11.55 -11.60 1.65
CA TRP A 245 -12.00 -10.20 1.73
C TRP A 245 -12.90 -9.74 0.58
N ASN A 246 -12.52 -10.07 -0.65
CA ASN A 246 -13.26 -9.62 -1.83
C ASN A 246 -14.61 -10.34 -1.93
N THR A 247 -14.63 -11.64 -1.70
CA THR A 247 -15.85 -12.45 -1.72
C THR A 247 -16.83 -11.96 -0.65
N ALA A 248 -16.38 -11.81 0.60
CA ALA A 248 -17.22 -11.35 1.69
C ALA A 248 -17.75 -9.91 1.46
N LYS A 249 -16.94 -9.03 0.84
CA LYS A 249 -17.40 -7.68 0.47
C LYS A 249 -18.45 -7.72 -0.64
N LEU A 250 -18.25 -8.54 -1.68
CA LEU A 250 -19.22 -8.69 -2.78
C LEU A 250 -20.55 -9.28 -2.27
N GLU A 251 -20.51 -10.28 -1.40
CA GLU A 251 -21.70 -10.86 -0.77
C GLU A 251 -22.45 -9.85 0.08
N LEU A 252 -21.76 -8.99 0.82
CA LEU A 252 -22.36 -7.90 1.58
C LEU A 252 -23.05 -6.89 0.65
N ASP A 253 -22.36 -6.45 -0.41
CA ASP A 253 -22.93 -5.50 -1.38
C ASP A 253 -24.16 -6.08 -2.08
N ALA A 254 -24.12 -7.37 -2.45
CA ALA A 254 -25.28 -8.06 -3.04
C ALA A 254 -26.46 -8.11 -2.08
N ARG A 255 -26.24 -8.32 -0.77
CA ARG A 255 -27.30 -8.29 0.24
C ARG A 255 -27.92 -6.90 0.40
N ILE A 256 -27.09 -5.86 0.42
CA ILE A 256 -27.56 -4.47 0.49
C ILE A 256 -28.44 -4.16 -0.71
N ALA A 257 -28.02 -4.56 -1.92
CA ALA A 257 -28.79 -4.37 -3.14
C ALA A 257 -30.12 -5.17 -3.11
N LYS A 258 -30.11 -6.43 -2.64
CA LYS A 258 -31.30 -7.25 -2.50
C LYS A 258 -32.31 -6.67 -1.51
N ALA A 259 -31.84 -5.95 -0.50
CA ALA A 259 -32.70 -5.21 0.44
C ALA A 259 -33.26 -3.89 -0.14
N GLY A 260 -33.12 -3.65 -1.45
CA GLY A 260 -33.59 -2.44 -2.14
C GLY A 260 -32.78 -1.18 -1.82
N LYS A 261 -31.57 -1.32 -1.26
CA LYS A 261 -30.70 -0.20 -0.91
C LYS A 261 -29.53 -0.11 -1.89
N SER A 262 -29.19 1.10 -2.30
CA SER A 262 -28.03 1.39 -3.15
C SER A 262 -27.03 2.22 -2.37
N LEU A 263 -25.77 1.83 -2.43
CA LEU A 263 -24.66 2.61 -1.90
C LEU A 263 -23.72 2.98 -3.06
N GLU A 264 -23.26 4.23 -3.05
CA GLU A 264 -22.13 4.60 -3.89
C GLU A 264 -20.93 3.69 -3.59
N HIS A 265 -20.10 3.40 -4.59
CA HIS A 265 -18.96 2.51 -4.42
C HIS A 265 -18.12 2.89 -3.19
N TRP A 266 -17.94 1.95 -2.29
CA TRP A 266 -17.18 2.10 -1.04
C TRP A 266 -16.22 0.94 -0.81
N THR A 267 -15.19 1.18 0.01
CA THR A 267 -14.16 0.22 0.40
C THR A 267 -14.05 0.13 1.92
N LEU A 268 -13.43 -0.93 2.43
CA LEU A 268 -13.17 -1.06 3.87
C LEU A 268 -12.32 0.09 4.45
N HIS A 269 -11.49 0.73 3.61
CA HIS A 269 -10.70 1.87 4.04
C HIS A 269 -11.54 3.14 4.25
N ASP A 270 -12.69 3.22 3.60
CA ASP A 270 -13.59 4.36 3.78
C ASP A 270 -14.26 4.34 5.16
N LEU A 271 -14.41 3.16 5.82
CA LEU A 271 -14.81 3.07 7.23
C LEU A 271 -13.82 3.82 8.15
N ARG A 272 -12.53 3.65 7.90
CA ARG A 272 -11.49 4.36 8.65
C ARG A 272 -11.48 5.87 8.37
N ARG A 273 -11.72 6.28 7.11
CA ARG A 273 -11.88 7.71 6.79
C ARG A 273 -13.11 8.29 7.47
N THR A 274 -14.21 7.53 7.48
CA THR A 274 -15.44 7.93 8.17
C THR A 274 -15.19 8.12 9.66
N ALA A 275 -14.57 7.15 10.33
CA ALA A 275 -14.22 7.29 11.74
C ALA A 275 -13.33 8.52 12.00
N ALA A 276 -12.30 8.74 11.18
CA ALA A 276 -11.41 9.90 11.32
C ALA A 276 -12.14 11.24 11.16
N THR A 277 -12.94 11.38 10.09
CA THR A 277 -13.65 12.62 9.79
C THR A 277 -14.71 12.89 10.84
N ARG A 278 -15.49 11.87 11.21
CA ARG A 278 -16.58 12.03 12.18
C ARG A 278 -16.09 12.27 13.59
N MET A 279 -14.99 11.68 14.04
CA MET A 279 -14.36 12.06 15.32
C MET A 279 -13.96 13.53 15.32
N ALA A 280 -13.43 14.05 14.23
CA ALA A 280 -13.10 15.48 14.11
C ALA A 280 -14.36 16.36 14.13
N ASP A 281 -15.45 15.95 13.44
CA ASP A 281 -16.76 16.63 13.46
C ASP A 281 -17.35 16.66 14.89
N LEU A 282 -17.12 15.63 15.69
CA LEU A 282 -17.52 15.54 17.11
C LEU A 282 -16.60 16.36 18.05
N GLY A 283 -15.61 17.08 17.52
CA GLY A 283 -14.73 17.95 18.29
C GLY A 283 -13.45 17.30 18.82
N VAL A 284 -13.18 16.04 18.45
CA VAL A 284 -11.90 15.40 18.82
C VAL A 284 -10.76 16.14 18.13
N GLN A 285 -9.73 16.47 18.92
CA GLN A 285 -8.57 17.22 18.40
C GLN A 285 -7.83 16.44 17.30
N PRO A 286 -7.35 17.08 16.22
CA PRO A 286 -6.71 16.41 15.10
C PRO A 286 -5.56 15.49 15.48
N HIS A 287 -4.71 15.90 16.45
CA HIS A 287 -3.59 15.08 16.91
C HIS A 287 -4.04 13.83 17.68
N ILE A 288 -5.20 13.85 18.34
CA ILE A 288 -5.79 12.67 18.99
C ILE A 288 -6.37 11.73 17.94
N VAL A 289 -7.06 12.26 16.91
CA VAL A 289 -7.50 11.45 15.75
C VAL A 289 -6.30 10.75 15.09
N GLU A 290 -5.21 11.46 14.86
CA GLU A 290 -3.96 10.86 14.33
C GLU A 290 -3.37 9.81 15.27
N ALA A 291 -3.41 10.04 16.57
CA ALA A 291 -2.96 9.06 17.59
C ALA A 291 -3.83 7.80 17.58
N VAL A 292 -5.16 7.93 17.51
CA VAL A 292 -6.11 6.80 17.37
C VAL A 292 -5.79 6.00 16.12
N LEU A 293 -5.50 6.66 15.02
CA LEU A 293 -5.21 6.02 13.74
C LEU A 293 -3.77 5.51 13.62
N ASN A 294 -2.89 5.74 14.56
CA ASN A 294 -1.46 5.47 14.42
C ASN A 294 -0.91 6.06 13.10
N HIS A 295 -1.26 7.33 12.83
CA HIS A 295 -0.74 8.07 11.68
C HIS A 295 0.56 8.77 12.08
N VAL A 296 1.52 8.81 11.16
CA VAL A 296 2.76 9.58 11.30
C VAL A 296 2.70 10.68 10.25
N SER A 297 1.98 11.75 10.57
CA SER A 297 1.86 12.97 9.75
C SER A 297 1.67 14.17 10.69
N GLY A 298 1.83 15.37 10.18
CA GLY A 298 1.60 16.59 10.94
C GLY A 298 2.41 16.68 12.24
N HIS A 299 1.74 16.62 13.39
CA HIS A 299 2.36 16.78 14.72
C HIS A 299 3.40 15.72 15.12
N LYS A 300 3.49 14.59 14.41
CA LYS A 300 4.51 13.55 14.64
C LYS A 300 5.45 13.35 13.45
N ALA A 301 5.39 14.23 12.45
CA ALA A 301 6.37 14.30 11.36
C ALA A 301 7.55 15.22 11.76
N ASP A 302 8.72 14.92 11.25
CA ASP A 302 9.96 15.67 11.46
C ASP A 302 10.34 15.89 12.95
N VAL A 303 10.82 17.07 13.29
CA VAL A 303 11.33 17.45 14.60
C VAL A 303 10.28 17.30 15.72
N ALA A 304 9.01 17.63 15.47
CA ALA A 304 7.93 17.52 16.44
C ALA A 304 7.71 16.08 16.93
N GLY A 305 7.87 15.08 16.05
CA GLY A 305 7.75 13.65 16.41
C GLY A 305 8.91 13.11 17.24
N ILE A 306 10.04 13.80 17.27
CA ILE A 306 11.19 13.45 18.13
C ILE A 306 10.94 13.84 19.58
N TYR A 307 10.33 15.01 19.81
CA TYR A 307 10.10 15.55 21.15
C TYR A 307 8.79 15.07 21.79
N ASN A 308 7.70 14.94 21.03
CA ASN A 308 6.41 14.52 21.56
C ASN A 308 6.28 12.99 21.56
N ARG A 309 6.58 12.36 22.69
CA ARG A 309 6.47 10.91 22.94
C ARG A 309 5.18 10.50 23.66
N ALA A 310 4.25 11.43 23.87
CA ALA A 310 2.99 11.15 24.54
C ALA A 310 2.17 10.08 23.79
N THR A 311 1.60 9.12 24.53
CA THR A 311 0.78 8.03 24.01
C THR A 311 -0.68 8.41 23.86
N TYR A 312 -1.14 9.44 24.55
CA TYR A 312 -2.52 9.95 24.57
C TYR A 312 -3.56 8.87 24.88
N ASP A 313 -3.25 7.93 25.79
CA ASP A 313 -4.11 6.75 26.00
C ASP A 313 -5.46 7.11 26.58
N LYS A 314 -5.53 8.11 27.48
CA LYS A 314 -6.78 8.65 28.04
C LYS A 314 -7.62 9.32 26.96
N GLU A 315 -7.03 10.23 26.20
CA GLU A 315 -7.70 11.00 25.16
C GLU A 315 -8.17 10.10 24.01
N LYS A 316 -7.38 9.06 23.65
CA LYS A 316 -7.79 8.05 22.68
C LYS A 316 -9.02 7.27 23.16
N ARG A 317 -9.06 6.90 24.44
CA ARG A 317 -10.21 6.19 25.05
C ARG A 317 -11.45 7.06 24.99
N GLU A 318 -11.35 8.30 25.41
CA GLU A 318 -12.46 9.27 25.37
C GLU A 318 -12.97 9.49 23.94
N ALA A 319 -12.06 9.66 22.97
CA ALA A 319 -12.39 9.83 21.54
C ALA A 319 -13.10 8.60 20.97
N LEU A 320 -12.63 7.40 21.27
CA LEU A 320 -13.22 6.16 20.77
C LEU A 320 -14.57 5.84 21.43
N ASN A 321 -14.77 6.17 22.72
CA ASN A 321 -16.05 6.05 23.38
C ASN A 321 -17.07 7.03 22.78
N LEU A 322 -16.70 8.31 22.63
CA LEU A 322 -17.55 9.32 21.99
C LEU A 322 -17.97 8.91 20.59
N TRP A 323 -17.03 8.39 19.80
CA TRP A 323 -17.32 7.88 18.45
C TRP A 323 -18.23 6.65 18.48
N ALA A 324 -17.97 5.69 19.34
CA ALA A 324 -18.79 4.49 19.49
C ALA A 324 -20.23 4.83 19.88
N ASP A 325 -20.41 5.74 20.84
CA ASP A 325 -21.73 6.22 21.26
C ASP A 325 -22.49 6.86 20.10
N HIS A 326 -21.82 7.69 19.28
CA HIS A 326 -22.40 8.25 18.08
C HIS A 326 -22.82 7.14 17.08
N VAL A 327 -21.95 6.18 16.78
CA VAL A 327 -22.26 5.07 15.86
C VAL A 327 -23.44 4.27 16.36
N MET A 328 -23.44 3.87 17.66
CA MET A 328 -24.51 3.06 18.22
C MET A 328 -25.84 3.81 18.25
N ALA A 329 -25.87 5.09 18.62
CA ALA A 329 -27.06 5.92 18.56
C ALA A 329 -27.66 5.95 17.15
N LYS A 330 -26.84 6.11 16.11
CA LYS A 330 -27.33 6.13 14.72
C LYS A 330 -27.81 4.75 14.24
N VAL A 331 -27.11 3.68 14.62
CA VAL A 331 -27.53 2.31 14.30
C VAL A 331 -28.84 1.95 14.93
N GLU A 332 -29.04 2.25 16.21
CA GLU A 332 -30.22 1.96 17.01
C GLU A 332 -31.39 2.92 16.70
N GLY A 333 -31.10 4.05 16.07
CA GLY A 333 -32.14 5.07 15.76
C GLY A 333 -32.54 5.91 16.98
N ARG A 334 -31.73 5.95 18.02
CA ARG A 334 -31.92 6.80 19.20
C ARG A 334 -31.24 8.16 19.02
N ALA A 335 -31.69 9.17 19.76
CA ALA A 335 -30.98 10.44 19.81
C ALA A 335 -29.58 10.21 20.38
N ALA A 336 -28.55 10.73 19.71
CA ALA A 336 -27.20 10.65 20.24
C ALA A 336 -27.06 11.58 21.44
N ASN A 337 -26.75 11.03 22.61
CA ASN A 337 -26.43 11.80 23.81
C ASN A 337 -25.02 12.39 23.74
N VAL A 338 -24.58 12.74 22.52
CA VAL A 338 -23.25 13.23 22.21
C VAL A 338 -23.29 14.75 22.33
N LEU A 339 -22.88 15.24 23.49
CA LEU A 339 -22.53 16.66 23.62
C LEU A 339 -21.18 16.85 22.90
N PRO A 340 -21.10 17.68 21.85
CA PRO A 340 -19.83 18.00 21.26
C PRO A 340 -18.91 18.55 22.35
N LEU A 341 -17.66 18.09 22.39
CA LEU A 341 -16.65 18.63 23.30
C LEU A 341 -16.59 20.14 23.08
N LYS A 342 -17.16 20.92 24.00
CA LYS A 342 -17.12 22.38 23.92
C LYS A 342 -15.67 22.81 23.82
N ARG A 343 -15.31 23.48 22.75
CA ARG A 343 -14.08 24.27 22.72
C ARG A 343 -14.19 25.26 23.86
N ALA A 344 -13.35 25.12 24.89
CA ALA A 344 -13.21 26.17 25.89
C ALA A 344 -12.89 27.46 25.10
N SER A 345 -13.80 28.42 25.14
CA SER A 345 -13.55 29.69 24.48
C SER A 345 -12.39 30.36 25.23
N CYS A 346 -11.52 31.06 24.50
CA CYS A 346 -10.42 31.82 25.12
C CYS A 346 -10.89 32.78 26.21
N ARG A 347 -12.19 33.16 26.25
CA ARG A 347 -12.81 33.97 27.30
C ARG A 347 -13.00 33.21 28.61
N GLU A 348 -13.29 31.90 28.58
CA GLU A 348 -13.46 31.08 29.81
C GLU A 348 -12.13 30.73 30.46
N LEU A 349 -11.05 30.63 29.67
CA LEU A 349 -9.70 30.47 30.20
C LEU A 349 -9.17 31.76 30.83
N ALA A 350 -9.47 32.94 30.26
CA ALA A 350 -9.07 34.21 30.83
C ALA A 350 -9.75 34.50 32.20
N ALA A 351 -10.99 34.07 32.39
CA ALA A 351 -11.73 34.27 33.65
C ALA A 351 -11.26 33.37 34.82
N ARG A 352 -10.36 32.41 34.59
CA ARG A 352 -9.78 31.55 35.66
C ARG A 352 -8.38 31.99 36.10
N TYR A 353 -7.80 32.99 35.45
CA TYR A 353 -6.44 33.46 35.72
C TYR A 353 -6.34 34.97 36.03
N PHE A 354 -7.48 35.63 36.21
CA PHE A 354 -7.55 37.01 36.75
C PHE A 354 -8.49 37.09 37.92
#